data_668ee92ca75db8fd21e945a1269d3d0e
#
_entry.id   668ee92ca75db8fd21e945a1269d3d0e
#
_cell.length_a   1.000
_cell.length_b   1.000
_cell.length_c   1.000
_cell.angle_alpha   90.00
_cell.angle_beta   90.00
_cell.angle_gamma   90.00
#
_symmetry.space_group_name_H-M   'P 1'
#
loop_
_entity.id
_entity.type
_entity.pdbx_description
1 polymer ?
#
loop_
_entity_poly.entity_id
_entity_poly.type
_entity_poly.pdbx_seq_one_letter_code
_entity_poly.pdbx_strand_id
1 'polypeptide(L)' 'MDIVLRYEGYFGNVEFSEGDGLFYGKIQHVRSLISYEGRTEQELLLDSQRTVDNYLTLCKAEGLSPETAS' A
#
# COMPACT_ATOMS: atom_id res chain seq x y z
N MET A 1 -13.98 1.03 -12.46
CA MET A 1 -13.18 2.27 -12.34
C MET A 1 -11.90 1.95 -11.62
N ASP A 2 -10.76 2.25 -12.23
CA ASP A 2 -9.47 1.93 -11.65
C ASP A 2 -9.00 3.08 -10.77
N ILE A 3 -8.86 2.81 -9.50
CA ILE A 3 -8.37 3.79 -8.54
C ILE A 3 -6.91 3.44 -8.24
N VAL A 4 -6.06 4.44 -8.31
CA VAL A 4 -4.63 4.28 -8.02
C VAL A 4 -4.28 5.15 -6.82
N LEU A 5 -3.67 4.51 -5.81
CA LEU A 5 -3.14 5.22 -4.66
C LEU A 5 -1.69 5.61 -4.95
N ARG A 6 -1.30 6.79 -4.44
CA ARG A 6 0.08 7.28 -4.56
C ARG A 6 0.52 7.78 -3.19
N TYR A 7 1.69 7.30 -2.76
CA TYR A 7 2.26 7.74 -1.49
C TYR A 7 3.76 7.51 -1.51
N GLU A 8 4.52 8.56 -1.25
CA GLU A 8 5.99 8.49 -1.18
C GLU A 8 6.62 7.87 -2.44
N GLY A 9 6.05 8.15 -3.61
CA GLY A 9 6.55 7.59 -4.87
C GLY A 9 6.08 6.18 -5.18
N TYR A 10 5.27 5.60 -4.32
CA TYR A 10 4.71 4.26 -4.54
C TYR A 10 3.31 4.35 -5.13
N PHE A 11 2.96 3.33 -5.90
CA PHE A 11 1.64 3.21 -6.51
C PHE A 11 0.97 1.94 -6.00
N GLY A 12 -0.31 2.03 -5.71
CA GLY A 12 -1.08 0.87 -5.29
C GLY A 12 -2.43 0.81 -5.98
N ASN A 13 -2.96 -0.40 -6.14
CA ASN A 13 -4.29 -0.57 -6.68
C ASN A 13 -5.32 -0.55 -5.56
N VAL A 14 -6.58 -0.39 -5.95
CA VAL A 14 -7.71 -0.45 -5.02
C VAL A 14 -8.77 -1.35 -5.63
N GLU A 15 -9.18 -2.36 -4.87
CA GLU A 15 -10.24 -3.26 -5.26
C GLU A 15 -11.22 -3.38 -4.10
N PHE A 16 -12.45 -3.77 -4.39
CA PHE A 16 -13.47 -3.94 -3.37
C PHE A 16 -13.95 -5.38 -3.34
N SER A 17 -13.97 -5.97 -2.15
CA SER A 17 -14.51 -7.31 -1.94
C SER A 17 -15.94 -7.19 -1.41
N GLU A 18 -16.91 -7.55 -2.23
CA GLU A 18 -18.32 -7.49 -1.83
C GLU A 18 -18.62 -8.48 -0.72
N GLY A 19 -17.99 -9.66 -0.76
CA GLY A 19 -18.21 -10.67 0.25
C GLY A 19 -17.76 -10.27 1.64
N ASP A 20 -16.68 -9.50 1.72
CA ASP A 20 -16.11 -9.08 2.99
C ASP A 20 -16.47 -7.65 3.36
N GLY A 21 -17.00 -6.88 2.40
CA GLY A 21 -17.29 -5.48 2.61
C GLY A 21 -16.05 -4.64 2.84
N LEU A 22 -14.94 -4.98 2.18
CA LEU A 22 -13.65 -4.35 2.38
C LEU A 22 -13.08 -3.83 1.07
N PHE A 23 -12.44 -2.68 1.15
CA PHE A 23 -11.51 -2.24 0.13
C PHE A 23 -10.13 -2.82 0.44
N TYR A 24 -9.39 -3.21 -0.57
CA TYR A 24 -8.06 -3.77 -0.39
C TYR A 24 -7.20 -3.48 -1.61
N GLY A 25 -5.91 -3.65 -1.46
CA GLY A 25 -4.97 -3.50 -2.55
C GLY A 25 -3.55 -3.78 -2.12
N LYS A 26 -2.63 -3.58 -3.04
CA LYS A 26 -1.21 -3.76 -2.76
C LYS A 26 -0.38 -2.77 -3.57
N ILE A 27 0.82 -2.50 -3.07
CA ILE A 27 1.76 -1.64 -3.78
C ILE A 27 2.29 -2.40 -4.99
N GLN A 28 2.30 -1.73 -6.14
CA GLN A 28 2.75 -2.29 -7.41
C GLN A 28 4.24 -2.04 -7.62
N HIS A 29 4.84 -2.86 -8.47
CA HIS A 29 6.23 -2.68 -8.92
C HIS A 29 7.29 -2.79 -7.83
N VAL A 30 6.99 -3.45 -6.73
CA VAL A 30 7.96 -3.79 -5.70
C VAL A 30 7.94 -5.30 -5.46
N ARG A 31 9.07 -5.84 -5.04
CA ARG A 31 9.17 -7.27 -4.75
C ARG A 31 8.55 -7.63 -3.41
N SER A 32 8.63 -6.71 -2.47
CA SER A 32 8.05 -6.92 -1.16
C SER A 32 6.53 -6.87 -1.24
N LEU A 33 5.88 -7.73 -0.48
CA LEU A 33 4.43 -7.72 -0.40
C LEU A 33 4.00 -6.63 0.58
N ILE A 34 3.49 -5.53 0.03
CA ILE A 34 2.98 -4.42 0.82
C ILE A 34 1.50 -4.29 0.48
N SER A 35 0.66 -4.78 1.36
CA SER A 35 -0.78 -4.77 1.16
C SER A 35 -1.48 -3.95 2.23
N TYR A 36 -2.70 -3.55 1.94
CA TYR A 36 -3.49 -2.70 2.82
C TYR A 36 -4.97 -3.01 2.62
N GLU A 37 -5.77 -2.66 3.61
CA GLU A 37 -7.22 -2.86 3.56
C GLU A 37 -7.92 -1.84 4.44
N GLY A 38 -9.21 -1.67 4.21
CA GLY A 38 -10.04 -0.80 5.02
C GLY A 38 -11.51 -0.94 4.64
N ARG A 39 -12.39 -0.67 5.57
CA ARG A 39 -13.83 -0.76 5.33
C ARG A 39 -14.37 0.45 4.57
N THR A 40 -13.61 1.54 4.60
CA THR A 40 -13.94 2.74 3.85
C THR A 40 -12.72 3.15 3.05
N GLU A 41 -12.92 4.01 2.06
CA GLU A 41 -11.80 4.53 1.27
C GLU A 41 -10.80 5.28 2.16
N GLN A 42 -11.30 6.01 3.15
CA GLN A 42 -10.45 6.75 4.07
C GLN A 42 -9.61 5.81 4.93
N GLU A 43 -10.20 4.75 5.46
CA GLU A 43 -9.45 3.75 6.23
C GLU A 43 -8.41 3.06 5.35
N LEU A 44 -8.76 2.74 4.11
CA LEU A 44 -7.84 2.14 3.17
C LEU A 44 -6.63 3.04 2.93
N LEU A 45 -6.88 4.32 2.71
CA LEU A 45 -5.83 5.30 2.47
C LEU A 45 -4.87 5.38 3.66
N LEU A 46 -5.41 5.49 4.87
CA LEU A 46 -4.60 5.54 6.08
C LEU A 46 -3.77 4.28 6.27
N ASP A 47 -4.38 3.12 6.01
CA ASP A 47 -3.68 1.85 6.15
C ASP A 47 -2.56 1.73 5.12
N SER A 48 -2.79 2.18 3.89
CA SER A 48 -1.77 2.15 2.85
C SER A 48 -0.56 3.01 3.23
N GLN A 49 -0.80 4.20 3.79
CA GLN A 49 0.26 5.08 4.23
C GLN A 49 1.06 4.45 5.37
N ARG A 50 0.37 3.86 6.33
CA ARG A 50 1.02 3.21 7.46
C ARG A 50 1.87 2.02 6.99
N THR A 51 1.35 1.23 6.07
CA THR A 51 2.06 0.06 5.56
C THR A 51 3.33 0.46 4.81
N VAL A 52 3.26 1.50 3.98
CA VAL A 52 4.44 2.02 3.28
C VAL A 52 5.44 2.59 4.28
N ASP A 53 4.98 3.36 5.27
CA ASP A 53 5.87 3.92 6.28
C ASP A 53 6.58 2.82 7.07
N ASN A 54 5.87 1.75 7.41
CA ASN A 54 6.47 0.61 8.10
C ASN A 54 7.55 -0.05 7.24
N TYR A 55 7.29 -0.19 5.94
CA TYR A 55 8.28 -0.74 5.01
C TYR A 55 9.53 0.13 4.95
N LEU A 56 9.36 1.43 4.83
CA LEU A 56 10.49 2.37 4.79
C LEU A 56 11.27 2.36 6.09
N THR A 57 10.59 2.29 7.21
CA THR A 57 11.23 2.21 8.53
C THR A 57 12.05 0.92 8.65
N LEU A 58 11.49 -0.20 8.20
CA LEU A 58 12.20 -1.48 8.22
C LEU A 58 13.45 -1.44 7.36
N CYS A 59 13.35 -0.89 6.15
CA CYS A 59 14.50 -0.75 5.27
C CYS A 59 15.60 0.09 5.92
N LYS A 60 15.23 1.18 6.56
CA LYS A 60 16.19 2.06 7.24
C LYS A 60 16.85 1.34 8.40
N ALA A 61 16.08 0.60 9.18
CA ALA A 61 16.59 -0.13 10.35
C ALA A 61 17.57 -1.22 9.95
N GLU A 62 17.35 -1.85 8.80
CA GLU A 62 18.21 -2.94 8.33
C GLU A 62 19.27 -2.49 7.33
N GLY A 63 19.35 -1.20 7.05
CA GLY A 63 20.34 -0.66 6.12
C GLY A 63 20.05 -1.01 4.66
N LEU A 64 18.81 -1.32 4.34
CA LEU A 64 18.41 -1.68 2.98
C LEU A 64 17.94 -0.45 2.23
N SER A 65 18.15 -0.46 0.91
CA SER A 65 17.58 0.59 0.06
C SER A 65 16.14 0.24 -0.27
N PRO A 66 15.18 1.13 0.01
CA PRO A 66 13.80 0.86 -0.34
C PRO A 66 13.61 0.73 -1.84
N GLU A 67 12.76 -0.20 -2.26
CA GLU A 67 12.39 -0.30 -3.66
C GLU A 67 11.49 0.88 -4.02
N THR A 68 11.61 1.35 -5.24
CA THR A 68 10.76 2.42 -5.73
C THR A 68 10.11 1.98 -7.02
N ALA A 69 8.91 2.49 -7.26
CA ALA A 69 8.19 2.25 -8.51
C ALA A 69 8.67 3.26 -9.56
N SER A 70 9.75 2.94 -10.19
CA SER A 70 10.31 3.84 -11.20
C SER A 70 10.17 3.26 -12.59
#